data_a570ede65fc589f258cf782181c66267
#
_entry.id   a570ede65fc589f258cf782181c66267
#
_cell.length_a   1.000
_cell.length_b   1.000
_cell.length_c   1.000
_cell.angle_alpha   90.00
_cell.angle_beta   90.00
_cell.angle_gamma   90.00
#
_symmetry.space_group_name_H-M   'P 1'
#
loop_
_entity.id
_entity.type
_entity.pdbx_description
1 polymer ?
#
loop_
_entity_poly.entity_id
_entity_poly.type
_entity_poly.pdbx_seq_one_letter_code
_entity_poly.pdbx_strand_id
1 'polypeptide(L)'
;MNSPKLFRSIPDDLVVRLNILPQKEQRYDTEGDWLWAGSTLEVRISREVGDDDPRYGLLMFVHELVEALLCRSTGVTAAQVDAFDMLHQWDGEPGEVPCAPYHHQHMAAQAAERALAEELGLDWEKYLGK
;
A
#
# COMPACT_ATOMS: atom_id res chain seq x y z
N MET A 1 -13.12 -22.62 15.83
CA MET A 1 -12.24 -21.64 16.26
C MET A 1 -12.27 -20.43 15.42
N ASN A 2 -12.51 -19.36 16.02
CA ASN A 2 -12.81 -18.17 15.27
C ASN A 2 -11.82 -17.03 15.45
N SER A 3 -10.89 -17.18 16.40
CA SER A 3 -9.95 -16.09 16.66
C SER A 3 -9.18 -15.64 15.42
N PRO A 4 -8.59 -16.54 14.62
CA PRO A 4 -7.91 -16.09 13.40
C PRO A 4 -8.82 -15.37 12.42
N LYS A 5 -10.08 -15.80 12.34
CA LYS A 5 -11.04 -15.13 11.46
C LYS A 5 -11.37 -13.74 11.96
N LEU A 6 -11.54 -13.57 13.28
CA LEU A 6 -11.83 -12.26 13.86
C LEU A 6 -10.69 -11.27 13.60
N PHE A 7 -9.44 -11.69 13.76
CA PHE A 7 -8.30 -10.84 13.51
C PHE A 7 -8.09 -10.53 12.04
N ARG A 8 -8.59 -11.41 11.14
CA ARG A 8 -8.44 -11.25 9.70
C ARG A 8 -9.65 -10.58 9.06
N SER A 9 -10.72 -10.36 9.82
CA SER A 9 -11.95 -9.85 9.22
C SER A 9 -11.79 -8.39 8.81
N ILE A 10 -12.39 -8.05 7.68
CA ILE A 10 -12.55 -6.67 7.26
C ILE A 10 -13.73 -6.12 8.05
N PRO A 11 -13.60 -4.94 8.69
CA PRO A 11 -14.71 -4.38 9.48
C PRO A 11 -15.94 -4.13 8.61
N ASP A 12 -17.12 -4.41 9.17
CA ASP A 12 -18.39 -4.15 8.47
C ASP A 12 -18.61 -2.66 8.26
N ASP A 13 -18.08 -1.84 9.17
CA ASP A 13 -18.19 -0.39 9.13
C ASP A 13 -16.90 0.26 8.63
N LEU A 14 -16.21 -0.40 7.71
CA LEU A 14 -14.95 0.07 7.16
C LEU A 14 -15.07 1.49 6.59
N VAL A 15 -14.16 2.34 7.02
CA VAL A 15 -13.95 3.67 6.44
C VAL A 15 -12.54 3.68 5.87
N VAL A 16 -12.40 4.12 4.61
CA VAL A 16 -11.11 4.31 3.99
C VAL A 16 -10.88 5.81 3.82
N ARG A 17 -9.75 6.28 4.31
CA ARG A 17 -9.36 7.68 4.19
C ARG A 17 -8.08 7.78 3.37
N LEU A 18 -8.13 8.53 2.27
CA LEU A 18 -6.94 8.85 1.50
C LEU A 18 -6.42 10.22 1.94
N ASN A 19 -5.17 10.26 2.34
CA ASN A 19 -4.50 11.48 2.75
C ASN A 19 -3.30 11.72 1.83
N ILE A 20 -3.36 12.79 1.03
CA ILE A 20 -2.26 13.21 0.16
C ILE A 20 -1.46 14.24 0.95
N LEU A 21 -0.18 13.97 1.20
CA LEU A 21 0.65 14.81 2.06
C LEU A 21 2.05 14.93 1.48
N PRO A 22 2.81 15.96 1.86
CA PRO A 22 4.20 16.08 1.40
C PRO A 22 5.04 14.88 1.84
N GLN A 23 5.99 14.46 1.00
CA GLN A 23 6.89 13.34 1.32
C GLN A 23 7.53 13.47 2.70
N LYS A 24 7.91 14.68 3.07
CA LYS A 24 8.58 14.94 4.36
C LYS A 24 7.70 14.63 5.57
N GLU A 25 6.38 14.53 5.37
CA GLU A 25 5.43 14.24 6.47
C GLU A 25 5.08 12.76 6.57
N GLN A 26 5.63 11.91 5.71
CA GLN A 26 5.45 10.47 5.85
C GLN A 26 6.15 9.96 7.12
N ARG A 27 5.66 8.84 7.66
CA ARG A 27 6.22 8.26 8.90
C ARG A 27 7.65 7.81 8.74
N TYR A 28 8.05 7.44 7.51
CA TYR A 28 9.40 7.05 7.15
C TYR A 28 9.56 7.29 5.65
N ASP A 29 10.73 6.96 5.09
CA ASP A 29 11.00 7.23 3.69
C ASP A 29 10.25 6.25 2.79
N THR A 30 9.01 6.62 2.46
CA THR A 30 8.12 5.86 1.59
C THR A 30 7.19 6.82 0.87
N GLU A 31 6.80 6.49 -0.35
CA GLU A 31 5.84 7.30 -1.11
C GLU A 31 4.40 6.91 -0.80
N GLY A 32 4.17 5.65 -0.44
CA GLY A 32 2.86 5.14 -0.08
C GLY A 32 2.92 4.40 1.24
N ASP A 33 1.88 4.54 2.04
CA ASP A 33 1.82 3.97 3.37
C ASP A 33 0.36 3.70 3.73
N TRP A 34 0.15 2.71 4.60
CA TRP A 34 -1.18 2.44 5.13
C TRP A 34 -1.11 2.09 6.61
N LEU A 35 -2.15 2.49 7.34
CA LEU A 35 -2.26 2.16 8.76
C LEU A 35 -3.73 2.06 9.15
N TRP A 36 -3.98 1.28 10.19
CA TRP A 36 -5.32 1.08 10.73
C TRP A 36 -5.51 1.85 12.02
N ALA A 37 -6.68 2.46 12.17
CA ALA A 37 -7.13 3.05 13.42
C ALA A 37 -8.56 2.56 13.62
N GLY A 38 -8.72 1.49 14.41
CA GLY A 38 -10.02 0.83 14.56
C GLY A 38 -10.52 0.30 13.23
N SER A 39 -11.72 0.73 12.81
CA SER A 39 -12.34 0.35 11.54
C SER A 39 -11.91 1.26 10.38
N THR A 40 -11.06 2.24 10.63
CA THR A 40 -10.61 3.17 9.59
C THR A 40 -9.26 2.73 9.06
N LEU A 41 -9.19 2.56 7.75
CA LEU A 41 -7.93 2.37 7.04
C LEU A 41 -7.52 3.73 6.48
N GLU A 42 -6.38 4.23 6.93
CA GLU A 42 -5.80 5.45 6.36
C GLU A 42 -4.70 5.07 5.38
N VAL A 43 -4.80 5.59 4.17
CA VAL A 43 -3.76 5.46 3.15
C VAL A 43 -3.13 6.83 2.96
N ARG A 44 -1.81 6.89 3.05
CA ARG A 44 -1.04 8.14 2.89
C ARG A 44 -0.20 8.05 1.63
N ILE A 45 -0.42 8.97 0.72
CA ILE A 45 0.32 9.04 -0.54
C ILE A 45 1.06 10.36 -0.59
N SER A 46 2.35 10.29 -0.92
CA SER A 46 3.16 11.50 -1.06
C SER A 46 2.66 12.34 -2.22
N ARG A 47 2.49 13.63 -1.97
CA ARG A 47 1.98 14.56 -2.99
C ARG A 47 2.86 14.55 -4.23
N GLU A 48 4.15 14.40 -4.04
CA GLU A 48 5.14 14.42 -5.13
C GLU A 48 4.97 13.30 -6.15
N VAL A 49 4.30 12.21 -5.77
CA VAL A 49 3.98 11.13 -6.70
C VAL A 49 3.14 11.64 -7.87
N GLY A 50 2.29 12.62 -7.63
CA GLY A 50 1.41 13.20 -8.64
C GLY A 50 1.99 14.37 -9.42
N ASP A 51 3.29 14.68 -9.24
CA ASP A 51 3.89 15.86 -9.89
C ASP A 51 3.81 15.78 -11.42
N ASP A 52 4.12 14.63 -12.00
CA ASP A 52 4.09 14.46 -13.45
C ASP A 52 2.68 14.18 -13.97
N ASP A 53 1.88 13.45 -13.19
CA ASP A 53 0.50 13.12 -13.55
C ASP A 53 -0.27 12.84 -12.25
N PRO A 54 -1.32 13.63 -11.96
CA PRO A 54 -2.11 13.43 -10.73
C PRO A 54 -2.69 12.02 -10.59
N ARG A 55 -2.91 11.31 -11.70
CA ARG A 55 -3.46 9.96 -11.67
C ARG A 55 -2.49 8.94 -11.08
N TYR A 56 -1.19 9.27 -11.03
CA TYR A 56 -0.19 8.40 -10.39
C TYR A 56 -0.51 8.20 -8.91
N GLY A 57 -1.03 9.24 -8.25
CA GLY A 57 -1.46 9.11 -6.86
C GLY A 57 -2.60 8.12 -6.69
N LEU A 58 -3.52 8.05 -7.67
CA LEU A 58 -4.61 7.08 -7.66
C LEU A 58 -4.10 5.65 -7.82
N LEU A 59 -3.11 5.44 -8.69
CA LEU A 59 -2.51 4.13 -8.87
C LEU A 59 -1.89 3.65 -7.55
N MET A 60 -1.13 4.53 -6.91
CA MET A 60 -0.49 4.18 -5.65
C MET A 60 -1.51 3.97 -4.54
N PHE A 61 -2.59 4.75 -4.53
CA PHE A 61 -3.68 4.54 -3.58
C PHE A 61 -4.26 3.12 -3.73
N VAL A 62 -4.53 2.68 -4.95
CA VAL A 62 -5.07 1.34 -5.20
C VAL A 62 -4.08 0.28 -4.70
N HIS A 63 -2.79 0.46 -4.94
CA HIS A 63 -1.77 -0.45 -4.44
C HIS A 63 -1.84 -0.57 -2.92
N GLU A 64 -1.79 0.56 -2.22
CA GLU A 64 -1.78 0.56 -0.76
C GLU A 64 -3.08 0.01 -0.18
N LEU A 65 -4.21 0.35 -0.79
CA LEU A 65 -5.52 -0.16 -0.37
C LEU A 65 -5.59 -1.69 -0.48
N VAL A 66 -5.22 -2.23 -1.62
CA VAL A 66 -5.28 -3.68 -1.86
C VAL A 66 -4.31 -4.40 -0.94
N GLU A 67 -3.09 -3.89 -0.81
CA GLU A 67 -2.08 -4.49 0.07
C GLU A 67 -2.58 -4.53 1.52
N ALA A 68 -3.13 -3.42 2.02
CA ALA A 68 -3.63 -3.34 3.39
C ALA A 68 -4.76 -4.33 3.65
N LEU A 69 -5.72 -4.42 2.71
CA LEU A 69 -6.85 -5.31 2.86
C LEU A 69 -6.42 -6.77 2.78
N LEU A 70 -5.52 -7.11 1.88
CA LEU A 70 -5.00 -8.46 1.75
C LEU A 70 -4.16 -8.85 2.97
N CYS A 71 -3.32 -7.96 3.47
CA CYS A 71 -2.55 -8.23 4.68
C CYS A 71 -3.48 -8.54 5.85
N ARG A 72 -4.50 -7.71 6.06
CA ARG A 72 -5.45 -7.95 7.15
C ARG A 72 -6.19 -9.29 6.97
N SER A 73 -6.65 -9.57 5.76
CA SER A 73 -7.39 -10.80 5.46
C SER A 73 -6.56 -12.06 5.65
N THR A 74 -5.25 -11.96 5.51
CA THR A 74 -4.35 -13.12 5.61
C THR A 74 -3.57 -13.14 6.92
N GLY A 75 -3.83 -12.20 7.83
CA GLY A 75 -3.21 -12.20 9.15
C GLY A 75 -1.81 -11.60 9.21
N VAL A 76 -1.39 -10.86 8.19
CA VAL A 76 -0.14 -10.09 8.23
C VAL A 76 -0.45 -8.75 8.89
N THR A 77 0.27 -8.44 9.97
CA THR A 77 0.00 -7.22 10.75
C THR A 77 0.76 -6.02 10.20
N ALA A 78 0.22 -4.83 10.49
CA ALA A 78 0.90 -3.59 10.13
C ALA A 78 2.30 -3.52 10.79
N ALA A 79 2.42 -4.02 12.01
CA ALA A 79 3.72 -4.04 12.70
C ALA A 79 4.76 -4.87 11.95
N GLN A 80 4.35 -6.01 11.40
CA GLN A 80 5.25 -6.86 10.61
C GLN A 80 5.70 -6.15 9.34
N VAL A 81 4.78 -5.47 8.64
CA VAL A 81 5.10 -4.72 7.44
C VAL A 81 6.05 -3.58 7.75
N ASP A 82 5.73 -2.77 8.77
CA ASP A 82 6.54 -1.63 9.14
C ASP A 82 7.96 -2.04 9.55
N ALA A 83 8.08 -3.11 10.34
CA ALA A 83 9.38 -3.60 10.77
C ALA A 83 10.24 -4.03 9.59
N PHE A 84 9.65 -4.73 8.63
CA PHE A 84 10.39 -5.17 7.44
C PHE A 84 10.78 -3.97 6.58
N ASP A 85 9.86 -3.04 6.34
CA ASP A 85 10.10 -1.87 5.51
C ASP A 85 11.22 -1.01 6.07
N MET A 86 11.23 -0.80 7.37
CA MET A 86 12.27 0.02 8.02
C MET A 86 13.65 -0.61 7.91
N LEU A 87 13.74 -1.95 7.91
CA LEU A 87 15.01 -2.65 7.78
C LEU A 87 15.50 -2.70 6.32
N HIS A 88 14.60 -2.53 5.35
CA HIS A 88 14.91 -2.77 3.94
C HIS A 88 14.68 -1.54 3.06
N GLN A 89 14.75 -0.33 3.62
CA GLN A 89 14.50 0.90 2.89
C GLN A 89 15.44 1.12 1.70
N TRP A 90 16.65 0.55 1.76
CA TRP A 90 17.64 0.74 0.71
C TRP A 90 17.63 -0.35 -0.35
N ASP A 91 16.72 -1.30 -0.27
CA ASP A 91 16.65 -2.45 -1.17
C ASP A 91 15.66 -2.24 -2.31
N GLY A 92 15.27 -0.98 -2.58
CA GLY A 92 14.22 -0.65 -3.52
C GLY A 92 12.86 -0.79 -2.84
N GLU A 93 11.89 -1.40 -3.53
CA GLU A 93 10.57 -1.67 -2.93
C GLU A 93 10.69 -2.87 -1.98
N PRO A 94 10.55 -2.67 -0.67
CA PRO A 94 10.70 -3.78 0.27
C PRO A 94 9.75 -4.94 0.00
N GLY A 95 8.53 -4.67 -0.43
CA GLY A 95 7.54 -5.72 -0.72
C GLY A 95 7.91 -6.62 -1.88
N GLU A 96 8.82 -6.19 -2.76
CA GLU A 96 9.30 -7.02 -3.86
C GLU A 96 10.38 -8.02 -3.43
N VAL A 97 10.92 -7.86 -2.23
CA VAL A 97 11.90 -8.81 -1.70
C VAL A 97 11.17 -10.12 -1.37
N PRO A 98 11.61 -11.27 -1.94
CA PRO A 98 10.86 -12.53 -1.78
C PRO A 98 10.62 -12.97 -0.33
N CYS A 99 11.48 -12.59 0.61
CA CYS A 99 11.32 -12.97 2.00
C CYS A 99 10.48 -11.98 2.81
N ALA A 100 9.95 -10.92 2.21
CA ALA A 100 9.06 -10.00 2.91
C ALA A 100 7.82 -10.75 3.40
N PRO A 101 7.37 -10.53 4.65
CA PRO A 101 6.20 -11.23 5.18
C PRO A 101 4.92 -10.94 4.39
N TYR A 102 4.90 -9.86 3.62
CA TYR A 102 3.76 -9.46 2.81
C TYR A 102 4.08 -9.46 1.31
N HIS A 103 5.10 -10.20 0.87
CA HIS A 103 5.51 -10.23 -0.54
C HIS A 103 4.36 -10.60 -1.47
N HIS A 104 3.61 -11.66 -1.14
CA HIS A 104 2.49 -12.10 -1.96
C HIS A 104 1.42 -11.01 -2.08
N GLN A 105 1.08 -10.39 -0.96
CA GLN A 105 0.08 -9.33 -0.92
C GLN A 105 0.54 -8.10 -1.70
N HIS A 106 1.82 -7.77 -1.61
CA HIS A 106 2.42 -6.68 -2.38
C HIS A 106 2.34 -6.95 -3.89
N MET A 107 2.68 -8.16 -4.31
CA MET A 107 2.65 -8.49 -5.74
C MET A 107 1.22 -8.50 -6.29
N ALA A 108 0.25 -8.96 -5.50
CA ALA A 108 -1.16 -8.89 -5.88
C ALA A 108 -1.63 -7.43 -6.00
N ALA A 109 -1.20 -6.57 -5.07
CA ALA A 109 -1.51 -5.15 -5.10
C ALA A 109 -0.90 -4.49 -6.34
N GLN A 110 0.33 -4.85 -6.69
CA GLN A 110 0.99 -4.32 -7.88
C GLN A 110 0.25 -4.74 -9.15
N ALA A 111 -0.28 -5.96 -9.21
CA ALA A 111 -1.07 -6.42 -10.36
C ALA A 111 -2.35 -5.59 -10.51
N ALA A 112 -3.03 -5.26 -9.42
CA ALA A 112 -4.22 -4.41 -9.45
C ALA A 112 -3.87 -2.98 -9.88
N GLU A 113 -2.79 -2.44 -9.38
CA GLU A 113 -2.28 -1.13 -9.75
C GLU A 113 -1.99 -1.06 -11.25
N ARG A 114 -1.32 -2.07 -11.77
CA ARG A 114 -0.98 -2.15 -13.19
C ARG A 114 -2.23 -2.27 -14.06
N ALA A 115 -3.20 -3.07 -13.65
CA ALA A 115 -4.46 -3.20 -14.38
C ALA A 115 -5.18 -1.86 -14.47
N LEU A 116 -5.20 -1.08 -13.39
CA LEU A 116 -5.78 0.25 -13.40
C LEU A 116 -5.02 1.19 -14.34
N ALA A 117 -3.69 1.12 -14.32
CA ALA A 117 -2.88 1.93 -15.23
C ALA A 117 -3.23 1.66 -16.68
N GLU A 118 -3.42 0.39 -17.05
CA GLU A 118 -3.82 0.00 -18.41
C GLU A 118 -5.18 0.58 -18.77
N GLU A 119 -6.16 0.49 -17.88
CA GLU A 119 -7.50 1.03 -18.12
C GLU A 119 -7.50 2.54 -18.27
N LEU A 120 -6.61 3.22 -17.57
CA LEU A 120 -6.46 4.68 -17.67
C LEU A 120 -5.59 5.12 -18.86
N GLY A 121 -5.02 4.17 -19.58
CA GLY A 121 -4.13 4.48 -20.71
C GLY A 121 -2.79 5.06 -20.28
N LEU A 122 -2.34 4.75 -19.06
CA LEU A 122 -1.07 5.25 -18.55
C LEU A 122 0.07 4.30 -18.89
N ASP A 123 1.25 4.87 -19.19
CA ASP A 123 2.45 4.12 -19.47
C ASP A 123 3.02 3.59 -18.15
N TRP A 124 2.98 2.28 -17.96
CA TRP A 124 3.43 1.64 -16.73
C TRP A 124 4.92 1.88 -16.45
N GLU A 125 5.76 1.77 -17.49
CA GLU A 125 7.21 1.97 -17.34
C GLU A 125 7.53 3.40 -16.92
N LYS A 126 6.84 4.36 -17.52
CA LYS A 126 7.01 5.76 -17.15
C LYS A 126 6.58 6.01 -15.70
N TYR A 127 5.47 5.41 -15.29
CA TYR A 127 5.00 5.50 -13.92
C TYR A 127 6.02 4.93 -12.94
N LEU A 128 6.59 3.76 -13.25
CA LEU A 128 7.59 3.14 -12.38
C LEU A 128 8.86 4.00 -12.25
N GLY A 129 9.21 4.74 -13.29
CA GLY A 129 10.41 5.58 -13.31
C GLY A 129 10.21 6.98 -12.78
N LYS A 130 9.02 7.30 -12.26
CA LYS A 130 8.71 8.65 -11.80
C LYS A 130 9.64 9.15 -10.70
#